data_6f475be31cfbcc7c2df3dc929dc9a278
#
_entry.id   6f475be31cfbcc7c2df3dc929dc9a278
#
_cell.length_a   1.000
_cell.length_b   1.000
_cell.length_c   1.000
_cell.angle_alpha   90.00
_cell.angle_beta   90.00
_cell.angle_gamma   90.00
#
_symmetry.space_group_name_H-M   'P 1'
#
loop_
_entity.id
_entity.type
_entity.pdbx_description
1 polymer ?
#
loop_
_entity_poly.entity_id
_entity_poly.type
_entity_poly.pdbx_seq_one_letter_code
_entity_poly.pdbx_strand_id
1 'polypeptide(L)'
;TFASQRHLWLTVNAEPRFSERWGTRAELILRRAEEGRTWQQVQFRVAPVWNPRRDLQVSVGYLFSRTFPYGRFPVRRVFNEHRLYQQLVLRSALGRFAVAHRYRVEQRWSRPASATEPGRYTSVFTNRARYQARAMLPLAGQVAATPGPYTAVSTEVFVSFGAQVGRNVFDQFRAYGGCGWQLTKAAGIELGYLQQINQQSNGTNFERNHTAQLTFNINPN
;
A
#
# COMPACT_ATOMS: atom_id res chain seq x y z
N THR A 1 8.68 -12.06 19.71
CA THR A 1 8.40 -10.83 20.48
C THR A 1 7.57 -9.89 19.62
N PHE A 2 6.57 -9.23 20.23
CA PHE A 2 5.74 -8.21 19.60
C PHE A 2 6.17 -6.82 20.08
N ALA A 3 6.26 -5.85 19.15
CA ALA A 3 6.35 -4.43 19.44
C ALA A 3 5.12 -3.72 18.89
N SER A 4 4.54 -2.80 19.65
CA SER A 4 3.41 -1.98 19.21
C SER A 4 3.88 -0.57 18.89
N GLN A 5 3.38 0.00 17.79
CA GLN A 5 3.74 1.33 17.29
C GLN A 5 2.51 2.09 16.82
N ARG A 6 2.55 3.42 16.88
CA ARG A 6 1.51 4.30 16.36
C ARG A 6 2.04 5.13 15.19
N HIS A 7 1.31 5.13 14.11
CA HIS A 7 1.71 5.76 12.85
C HIS A 7 0.65 6.72 12.31
N LEU A 8 1.12 7.67 11.52
CA LEU A 8 0.27 8.55 10.70
C LEU A 8 0.71 8.41 9.24
N TRP A 9 -0.22 8.04 8.36
CA TRP A 9 0.04 7.92 6.93
C TRP A 9 -0.83 8.89 6.15
N LEU A 10 -0.18 9.57 5.20
CA LEU A 10 -0.85 10.38 4.20
C LEU A 10 -0.63 9.74 2.84
N THR A 11 -1.69 9.52 2.10
CA THR A 11 -1.66 8.96 0.75
C THR A 11 -2.36 9.90 -0.21
N VAL A 12 -1.73 10.21 -1.33
CA VAL A 12 -2.33 10.92 -2.45
C VAL A 12 -2.28 10.01 -3.66
N ASN A 13 -3.43 9.67 -4.21
CA ASN A 13 -3.58 8.87 -5.42
C ASN A 13 -4.12 9.75 -6.55
N ALA A 14 -3.52 9.66 -7.73
CA ALA A 14 -4.03 10.23 -8.95
C ALA A 14 -4.12 9.15 -10.02
N GLU A 15 -5.28 9.05 -10.70
CA GLU A 15 -5.49 8.09 -11.77
C GLU A 15 -6.14 8.76 -12.99
N PRO A 16 -5.41 9.67 -13.70
CA PRO A 16 -5.92 10.26 -14.93
C PRO A 16 -6.09 9.22 -16.03
N ARG A 17 -7.17 9.36 -16.81
CA ARG A 17 -7.47 8.55 -17.98
C ARG A 17 -7.22 9.35 -19.24
N PHE A 18 -6.59 8.71 -20.22
CA PHE A 18 -6.32 9.31 -21.54
C PHE A 18 -7.31 8.82 -22.59
N SER A 19 -7.91 7.64 -22.34
CA SER A 19 -8.96 7.04 -23.16
C SER A 19 -9.84 6.13 -22.31
N GLU A 20 -10.85 5.52 -22.89
CA GLU A 20 -11.72 4.54 -22.20
C GLU A 20 -10.92 3.36 -21.59
N ARG A 21 -9.82 2.96 -22.24
CA ARG A 21 -9.03 1.79 -21.85
C ARG A 21 -7.71 2.14 -21.21
N TRP A 22 -7.13 3.32 -21.44
CA TRP A 22 -5.80 3.67 -20.99
C TRP A 22 -5.78 4.85 -20.04
N GLY A 23 -4.94 4.76 -19.04
CA GLY A 23 -4.67 5.80 -18.07
C GLY A 23 -3.29 5.62 -17.46
N THR A 24 -3.02 6.41 -16.45
CA THR A 24 -1.85 6.23 -15.58
C THR A 24 -2.28 6.29 -14.13
N ARG A 25 -1.45 5.77 -13.25
CA ARG A 25 -1.59 5.92 -11.81
C ARG A 25 -0.32 6.52 -11.25
N ALA A 26 -0.47 7.57 -10.46
CA ALA A 26 0.58 8.11 -9.62
C ALA A 26 0.14 8.06 -8.16
N GLU A 27 1.04 7.70 -7.25
CA GLU A 27 0.73 7.59 -5.83
C GLU A 27 1.93 8.10 -5.02
N LEU A 28 1.66 9.02 -4.10
CA LEU A 28 2.60 9.48 -3.09
C LEU A 28 2.13 9.01 -1.72
N ILE A 29 2.99 8.34 -0.97
CA ILE A 29 2.70 7.89 0.39
C ILE A 29 3.77 8.45 1.32
N LEU A 30 3.32 9.23 2.28
CA LEU A 30 4.13 9.78 3.37
C LEU A 30 3.75 9.04 4.65
N ARG A 31 4.74 8.40 5.28
CA ARG A 31 4.55 7.63 6.51
C ARG A 31 5.36 8.23 7.62
N ARG A 32 4.69 8.49 8.74
CA ARG A 32 5.29 8.95 9.98
C ARG A 32 5.07 7.90 11.05
N ALA A 33 6.08 7.63 11.84
CA ALA A 33 6.04 6.78 13.03
C ALA A 33 5.97 7.63 14.30
N GLU A 34 5.87 6.96 15.46
CA GLU A 34 5.92 7.60 16.77
C GLU A 34 4.93 8.77 16.89
N GLU A 35 3.66 8.50 16.56
CA GLU A 35 2.58 9.50 16.60
C GLU A 35 2.83 10.71 15.66
N GLY A 36 3.57 10.49 14.59
CA GLY A 36 3.88 11.54 13.61
C GLY A 36 5.19 12.30 13.87
N ARG A 37 5.97 11.94 14.87
CA ARG A 37 7.22 12.64 15.23
C ARG A 37 8.37 12.27 14.31
N THR A 38 8.47 11.00 13.90
CA THR A 38 9.61 10.46 13.16
C THR A 38 9.21 10.03 11.75
N TRP A 39 10.06 10.24 10.76
CA TRP A 39 9.87 9.69 9.44
C TRP A 39 9.99 8.16 9.48
N GLN A 40 9.00 7.47 8.91
CA GLN A 40 9.05 6.03 8.69
C GLN A 40 9.46 5.73 7.25
N GLN A 41 8.71 6.27 6.28
CA GLN A 41 8.94 5.96 4.87
C GLN A 41 8.30 7.01 3.95
N VAL A 42 8.98 7.30 2.85
CA VAL A 42 8.42 8.06 1.72
C VAL A 42 8.39 7.13 0.52
N GLN A 43 7.24 7.04 -0.15
CA GLN A 43 7.08 6.22 -1.35
C GLN A 43 6.46 7.02 -2.48
N PHE A 44 6.99 6.82 -3.67
CA PHE A 44 6.41 7.30 -4.92
C PHE A 44 6.19 6.12 -5.85
N ARG A 45 5.01 6.05 -6.47
CA ARG A 45 4.63 4.99 -7.40
C ARG A 45 4.06 5.60 -8.67
N VAL A 46 4.40 5.00 -9.81
CA VAL A 46 3.84 5.35 -11.11
C VAL A 46 3.61 4.09 -11.94
N ALA A 47 2.53 4.05 -12.70
CA ALA A 47 2.20 2.95 -13.59
C ALA A 47 1.30 3.37 -14.74
N PRO A 48 1.53 2.97 -15.97
CA PRO A 48 0.48 2.84 -16.97
C PRO A 48 -0.59 1.86 -16.50
N VAL A 49 -1.81 2.17 -16.84
CA VAL A 49 -3.00 1.42 -16.47
C VAL A 49 -3.79 1.08 -17.74
N TRP A 50 -4.11 -0.19 -17.90
CA TRP A 50 -4.94 -0.69 -18.98
C TRP A 50 -6.23 -1.31 -18.42
N ASN A 51 -7.37 -0.87 -18.91
CA ASN A 51 -8.70 -1.35 -18.56
C ASN A 51 -9.31 -2.08 -19.77
N PRO A 52 -8.99 -3.37 -20.01
CA PRO A 52 -9.55 -4.13 -21.13
C PRO A 52 -11.07 -4.26 -21.03
N ARG A 53 -11.60 -4.28 -19.80
CA ARG A 53 -13.02 -4.31 -19.47
C ARG A 53 -13.28 -3.37 -18.30
N ARG A 54 -14.54 -3.02 -18.04
CA ARG A 54 -14.93 -2.14 -16.93
C ARG A 54 -14.62 -2.73 -15.55
N ASP A 55 -14.66 -4.04 -15.44
CA ASP A 55 -14.41 -4.80 -14.21
C ASP A 55 -12.95 -5.23 -14.05
N LEU A 56 -12.10 -5.07 -15.07
CA LEU A 56 -10.72 -5.55 -15.09
C LEU A 56 -9.74 -4.42 -15.36
N GLN A 57 -8.74 -4.30 -14.50
CA GLN A 57 -7.63 -3.37 -14.66
C GLN A 57 -6.31 -4.10 -14.51
N VAL A 58 -5.40 -3.86 -15.44
CA VAL A 58 -4.02 -4.36 -15.45
C VAL A 58 -3.06 -3.20 -15.39
N SER A 59 -1.98 -3.32 -14.65
CA SER A 59 -0.92 -2.33 -14.63
C SER A 59 0.45 -2.96 -14.38
N VAL A 60 1.47 -2.36 -14.98
CA VAL A 60 2.88 -2.64 -14.70
C VAL A 60 3.50 -1.32 -14.26
N GLY A 61 4.17 -1.31 -13.12
CA GLY A 61 4.60 -0.04 -12.58
C GLY A 61 5.90 -0.10 -11.81
N TYR A 62 6.38 1.07 -11.49
CA TYR A 62 7.58 1.29 -10.70
C TYR A 62 7.24 1.97 -9.38
N LEU A 63 7.94 1.58 -8.31
CA LEU A 63 7.88 2.22 -7.01
C LEU A 63 9.29 2.50 -6.51
N PHE A 64 9.50 3.73 -6.08
CA PHE A 64 10.63 4.14 -5.26
C PHE A 64 10.21 4.27 -3.80
N SER A 65 11.03 3.81 -2.89
CA SER A 65 10.79 3.90 -1.45
C SER A 65 12.07 4.27 -0.72
N ARG A 66 11.97 5.25 0.18
CA ARG A 66 13.03 5.62 1.12
C ARG A 66 12.58 5.33 2.53
N THR A 67 13.32 4.48 3.25
CA THR A 67 13.01 4.01 4.61
C THR A 67 13.99 4.61 5.60
N PHE A 68 13.46 5.06 6.74
CA PHE A 68 14.18 5.72 7.81
C PHE A 68 14.20 4.82 9.07
N PRO A 69 15.21 4.93 9.94
CA PRO A 69 15.19 4.29 11.26
C PRO A 69 14.03 4.80 12.12
N TYR A 70 13.26 3.89 12.71
CA TYR A 70 12.19 4.21 13.66
C TYR A 70 11.89 3.01 14.58
N GLY A 71 11.27 3.29 15.72
CA GLY A 71 10.66 2.30 16.58
C GLY A 71 11.65 1.36 17.30
N ARG A 72 11.10 0.21 17.75
CA ARG A 72 11.85 -0.78 18.57
C ARG A 72 12.83 -1.63 17.75
N PHE A 73 12.54 -1.84 16.45
CA PHE A 73 13.39 -2.62 15.55
C PHE A 73 13.85 -1.73 14.38
N PRO A 74 14.66 -0.69 14.65
CA PRO A 74 15.03 0.27 13.63
C PRO A 74 15.94 -0.37 12.58
N VAL A 75 15.76 0.02 11.33
CA VAL A 75 16.80 -0.20 10.33
C VAL A 75 18.05 0.57 10.73
N ARG A 76 19.23 0.01 10.48
CA ARG A 76 20.49 0.60 10.94
C ARG A 76 20.78 1.97 10.35
N ARG A 77 20.41 2.19 9.11
CA ARG A 77 20.58 3.46 8.35
C ARG A 77 19.44 3.64 7.37
N VAL A 78 19.25 4.87 6.94
CA VAL A 78 18.36 5.19 5.82
C VAL A 78 18.79 4.40 4.59
N PHE A 79 17.83 3.78 3.90
CA PHE A 79 18.08 3.09 2.64
C PHE A 79 16.97 3.30 1.64
N ASN A 80 17.32 3.12 0.37
CA ASN A 80 16.39 3.19 -0.74
C ASN A 80 16.05 1.78 -1.24
N GLU A 81 14.83 1.66 -1.76
CA GLU A 81 14.34 0.45 -2.39
C GLU A 81 13.63 0.80 -3.69
N HIS A 82 13.92 0.05 -4.74
CA HIS A 82 13.31 0.13 -6.05
C HIS A 82 12.45 -1.12 -6.26
N ARG A 83 11.25 -0.94 -6.80
CA ARG A 83 10.35 -2.07 -7.10
C ARG A 83 9.79 -1.92 -8.50
N LEU A 84 9.80 -3.01 -9.25
CA LEU A 84 8.89 -3.21 -10.36
C LEU A 84 7.71 -4.05 -9.86
N TYR A 85 6.54 -3.82 -10.41
CA TYR A 85 5.37 -4.62 -10.04
C TYR A 85 4.41 -4.82 -11.21
N GLN A 86 3.73 -5.97 -11.19
CA GLN A 86 2.59 -6.29 -12.03
C GLN A 86 1.37 -6.37 -11.12
N GLN A 87 0.26 -5.81 -11.59
CA GLN A 87 -0.97 -5.75 -10.80
C GLN A 87 -2.18 -6.05 -11.67
N LEU A 88 -3.08 -6.84 -11.10
CA LEU A 88 -4.41 -7.11 -11.60
C LEU A 88 -5.43 -6.64 -10.56
N VAL A 89 -6.46 -5.91 -10.98
CA VAL A 89 -7.61 -5.56 -10.15
C VAL A 89 -8.88 -6.05 -10.83
N LEU A 90 -9.63 -6.88 -10.10
CA LEU A 90 -10.97 -7.32 -10.48
C LEU A 90 -11.99 -6.58 -9.63
N ARG A 91 -13.01 -6.02 -10.26
CA ARG A 91 -14.09 -5.30 -9.59
C ARG A 91 -15.40 -6.02 -9.79
N SER A 92 -16.22 -6.06 -8.75
CA SER A 92 -17.56 -6.63 -8.78
C SER A 92 -18.49 -5.85 -7.86
N ALA A 93 -19.78 -6.08 -7.99
CA ALA A 93 -20.77 -5.59 -7.06
C ALA A 93 -21.39 -6.78 -6.31
N LEU A 94 -21.55 -6.67 -5.01
CA LEU A 94 -22.26 -7.62 -4.17
C LEU A 94 -23.38 -6.86 -3.44
N GLY A 95 -24.58 -6.89 -4.00
CA GLY A 95 -25.65 -6.01 -3.57
C GLY A 95 -25.23 -4.55 -3.69
N ARG A 96 -25.21 -3.82 -2.57
CA ARG A 96 -24.79 -2.42 -2.50
C ARG A 96 -23.28 -2.23 -2.34
N PHE A 97 -22.52 -3.30 -2.11
CA PHE A 97 -21.08 -3.23 -1.94
C PHE A 97 -20.37 -3.19 -3.29
N ALA A 98 -19.47 -2.23 -3.47
CA ALA A 98 -18.47 -2.27 -4.52
C ALA A 98 -17.25 -3.04 -3.98
N VAL A 99 -16.96 -4.18 -4.60
CA VAL A 99 -15.88 -5.08 -4.16
C VAL A 99 -14.75 -5.04 -5.17
N ALA A 100 -13.51 -5.01 -4.68
CA ALA A 100 -12.31 -5.07 -5.50
C ALA A 100 -11.32 -6.10 -4.94
N HIS A 101 -10.82 -6.94 -5.83
CA HIS A 101 -9.74 -7.89 -5.56
C HIS A 101 -8.49 -7.43 -6.30
N ARG A 102 -7.41 -7.20 -5.57
CA ARG A 102 -6.13 -6.77 -6.14
C ARG A 102 -5.08 -7.83 -5.92
N TYR A 103 -4.50 -8.31 -6.99
CA TYR A 103 -3.35 -9.21 -7.02
C TYR A 103 -2.15 -8.41 -7.49
N ARG A 104 -1.01 -8.53 -6.81
CA ARG A 104 0.22 -7.84 -7.19
C ARG A 104 1.41 -8.74 -6.92
N VAL A 105 2.35 -8.75 -7.87
CA VAL A 105 3.68 -9.31 -7.71
C VAL A 105 4.68 -8.17 -7.80
N GLU A 106 5.64 -8.14 -6.89
CA GLU A 106 6.67 -7.10 -6.81
C GLU A 106 8.06 -7.74 -6.85
N GLN A 107 8.94 -7.23 -7.71
CA GLN A 107 10.38 -7.46 -7.69
C GLN A 107 11.01 -6.28 -6.94
N ARG A 108 11.76 -6.59 -5.88
CA ARG A 108 12.24 -5.59 -4.92
C ARG A 108 13.76 -5.61 -4.87
N TRP A 109 14.38 -4.49 -5.18
CA TRP A 109 15.82 -4.25 -5.04
C TRP A 109 16.03 -3.24 -3.93
N SER A 110 16.63 -3.66 -2.83
CA SER A 110 16.92 -2.81 -1.67
C SER A 110 18.41 -2.83 -1.32
N ARG A 111 18.87 -1.76 -0.68
CA ARG A 111 20.26 -1.64 -0.24
C ARG A 111 20.29 -1.24 1.24
N PRO A 112 19.88 -2.13 2.17
CA PRO A 112 20.03 -1.87 3.60
C PRO A 112 21.50 -1.85 4.01
N ALA A 113 21.79 -1.22 5.16
CA ALA A 113 23.12 -1.29 5.76
C ALA A 113 23.45 -2.73 6.14
N SER A 114 24.68 -3.15 5.86
CA SER A 114 25.17 -4.50 6.18
C SER A 114 25.04 -4.80 7.69
N ALA A 115 24.67 -6.02 7.99
CA ALA A 115 24.61 -6.51 9.36
C ALA A 115 26.01 -6.82 9.94
N THR A 116 26.93 -7.20 9.08
CA THR A 116 28.27 -7.71 9.46
C THR A 116 29.38 -6.68 9.24
N GLU A 117 29.22 -5.75 8.30
CA GLU A 117 30.26 -4.80 7.91
C GLU A 117 29.78 -3.35 8.15
N PRO A 118 30.26 -2.66 9.21
CA PRO A 118 29.92 -1.28 9.46
C PRO A 118 30.29 -0.37 8.28
N GLY A 119 29.36 0.51 7.89
CA GLY A 119 29.56 1.45 6.77
C GLY A 119 29.23 0.91 5.38
N ARG A 120 29.07 -0.38 5.21
CA ARG A 120 28.69 -1.03 3.94
C ARG A 120 27.18 -1.20 3.78
N TYR A 121 26.72 -1.26 2.52
CA TYR A 121 25.34 -1.59 2.15
C TYR A 121 25.33 -2.92 1.40
N THR A 122 24.34 -3.75 1.69
CA THR A 122 24.16 -5.05 1.04
C THR A 122 23.03 -4.94 0.00
N SER A 123 23.28 -5.39 -1.23
CA SER A 123 22.20 -5.50 -2.22
C SER A 123 21.35 -6.73 -1.93
N VAL A 124 20.05 -6.52 -1.79
CA VAL A 124 19.08 -7.58 -1.52
C VAL A 124 18.01 -7.54 -2.60
N PHE A 125 17.79 -8.69 -3.23
CA PHE A 125 16.71 -8.90 -4.20
C PHE A 125 15.70 -9.89 -3.65
N THR A 126 14.43 -9.49 -3.60
CA THR A 126 13.34 -10.37 -3.16
C THR A 126 12.12 -10.17 -4.05
N ASN A 127 11.30 -11.21 -4.14
CA ASN A 127 9.97 -11.12 -4.74
C ASN A 127 8.91 -11.09 -3.65
N ARG A 128 7.76 -10.48 -3.95
CA ARG A 128 6.63 -10.43 -3.03
C ARG A 128 5.31 -10.53 -3.76
N ALA A 129 4.50 -11.49 -3.39
CA ALA A 129 3.11 -11.58 -3.78
C ALA A 129 2.23 -10.84 -2.77
N ARG A 130 1.17 -10.18 -3.26
CA ARG A 130 0.21 -9.47 -2.43
C ARG A 130 -1.20 -9.75 -2.94
N TYR A 131 -2.10 -10.00 -2.02
CA TYR A 131 -3.52 -10.06 -2.29
C TYR A 131 -4.26 -9.12 -1.36
N GLN A 132 -5.16 -8.30 -1.92
CA GLN A 132 -6.05 -7.43 -1.16
C GLN A 132 -7.49 -7.67 -1.61
N ALA A 133 -8.37 -7.81 -0.64
CA ALA A 133 -9.80 -7.66 -0.80
C ALA A 133 -10.25 -6.35 -0.16
N ARG A 134 -11.03 -5.55 -0.90
CA ARG A 134 -11.61 -4.29 -0.42
C ARG A 134 -13.09 -4.24 -0.77
N ALA A 135 -13.89 -3.88 0.20
CA ALA A 135 -15.33 -3.60 0.02
C ALA A 135 -15.60 -2.14 0.40
N MET A 136 -16.43 -1.47 -0.38
CA MET A 136 -16.91 -0.12 -0.14
C MET A 136 -18.44 -0.12 -0.17
N LEU A 137 -19.06 0.51 0.82
CA LEU A 137 -20.50 0.68 0.93
C LEU A 137 -20.85 2.16 0.84
N PRO A 138 -21.44 2.62 -0.27
CA PRO A 138 -22.03 3.95 -0.36
C PRO A 138 -23.17 4.09 0.66
N LEU A 139 -23.19 5.19 1.40
CA LEU A 139 -24.21 5.51 2.39
C LEU A 139 -25.34 6.34 1.73
N ALA A 140 -26.47 6.50 2.42
CA ALA A 140 -27.61 7.32 1.98
C ALA A 140 -28.21 6.95 0.61
N GLY A 141 -28.26 5.67 0.27
CA GLY A 141 -28.92 5.18 -0.96
C GLY A 141 -28.18 5.46 -2.26
N GLN A 142 -26.94 5.95 -2.19
CA GLN A 142 -26.14 6.33 -3.36
C GLN A 142 -25.59 5.11 -4.12
N VAL A 143 -25.25 5.32 -5.38
CA VAL A 143 -24.51 4.37 -6.21
C VAL A 143 -23.01 4.65 -6.04
N ALA A 144 -22.19 3.63 -6.13
CA ALA A 144 -20.74 3.81 -6.12
C ALA A 144 -20.28 4.84 -7.17
N ALA A 145 -19.31 5.68 -6.81
CA ALA A 145 -18.77 6.79 -7.61
C ALA A 145 -19.68 8.03 -7.77
N THR A 146 -20.85 8.10 -7.11
CA THR A 146 -21.56 9.38 -6.98
C THR A 146 -21.04 10.18 -5.78
N PRO A 147 -21.10 11.54 -5.82
CA PRO A 147 -20.74 12.35 -4.66
C PRO A 147 -21.52 11.95 -3.41
N GLY A 148 -20.82 11.84 -2.28
CA GLY A 148 -21.43 11.50 -1.00
C GLY A 148 -20.58 10.59 -0.11
N PRO A 149 -21.07 10.29 1.11
CA PRO A 149 -20.36 9.53 2.10
C PRO A 149 -20.36 8.02 1.79
N TYR A 150 -19.29 7.34 2.18
CA TYR A 150 -19.16 5.89 2.10
C TYR A 150 -18.33 5.34 3.27
N THR A 151 -18.47 4.05 3.52
CA THR A 151 -17.56 3.29 4.38
C THR A 151 -16.78 2.31 3.54
N ALA A 152 -15.57 1.97 4.01
CA ALA A 152 -14.72 1.01 3.33
C ALA A 152 -13.97 0.13 4.33
N VAL A 153 -13.84 -1.14 3.97
CA VAL A 153 -13.02 -2.10 4.71
C VAL A 153 -12.10 -2.83 3.73
N SER A 154 -10.92 -3.22 4.19
CA SER A 154 -10.05 -4.08 3.38
C SER A 154 -9.12 -4.93 4.23
N THR A 155 -8.72 -6.06 3.67
CA THR A 155 -7.63 -6.90 4.19
C THR A 155 -6.59 -7.08 3.10
N GLU A 156 -5.31 -7.16 3.50
CA GLU A 156 -4.22 -7.40 2.56
C GLU A 156 -3.17 -8.32 3.19
N VAL A 157 -2.78 -9.35 2.44
CA VAL A 157 -1.73 -10.31 2.81
C VAL A 157 -0.53 -10.12 1.89
N PHE A 158 0.67 -10.26 2.46
CA PHE A 158 1.93 -10.14 1.75
C PHE A 158 2.78 -11.39 2.03
N VAL A 159 3.24 -12.02 0.97
CA VAL A 159 4.10 -13.20 1.02
C VAL A 159 5.36 -12.94 0.23
N SER A 160 6.51 -13.02 0.88
CA SER A 160 7.82 -12.86 0.26
C SER A 160 8.37 -14.22 -0.19
N PHE A 161 9.06 -14.25 -1.33
CA PHE A 161 9.68 -15.45 -1.89
C PHE A 161 10.95 -15.11 -2.66
N GLY A 162 11.80 -16.11 -2.84
CA GLY A 162 13.11 -15.99 -3.50
C GLY A 162 14.28 -16.33 -2.57
N ALA A 163 15.45 -16.52 -3.12
CA ALA A 163 16.62 -17.05 -2.41
C ALA A 163 17.10 -16.19 -1.22
N GLN A 164 16.82 -14.88 -1.25
CA GLN A 164 17.30 -13.93 -0.23
C GLN A 164 16.23 -13.57 0.83
N VAL A 165 15.08 -14.26 0.84
CA VAL A 165 14.00 -13.98 1.80
C VAL A 165 14.30 -14.53 3.20
N GLY A 166 15.06 -15.63 3.30
CA GLY A 166 15.35 -16.27 4.58
C GLY A 166 14.06 -16.75 5.28
N ARG A 167 13.85 -16.34 6.53
CA ARG A 167 12.72 -16.76 7.37
C ARG A 167 11.48 -15.85 7.26
N ASN A 168 11.57 -14.72 6.57
CA ASN A 168 10.49 -13.74 6.43
C ASN A 168 9.57 -14.06 5.23
N VAL A 169 9.03 -15.25 5.18
CA VAL A 169 8.07 -15.66 4.13
C VAL A 169 6.74 -14.94 4.30
N PHE A 170 6.18 -14.95 5.53
CA PHE A 170 5.05 -14.09 5.88
C PHE A 170 5.58 -12.67 6.13
N ASP A 171 5.51 -11.82 5.12
CA ASP A 171 6.05 -10.46 5.23
C ASP A 171 5.12 -9.58 6.07
N GLN A 172 3.80 -9.61 5.77
CA GLN A 172 2.89 -8.65 6.36
C GLN A 172 1.41 -9.05 6.20
N PHE A 173 0.60 -8.63 7.17
CA PHE A 173 -0.86 -8.58 7.10
C PHE A 173 -1.37 -7.19 7.43
N ARG A 174 -2.44 -6.75 6.75
CA ARG A 174 -3.13 -5.50 7.01
C ARG A 174 -4.63 -5.72 7.10
N ALA A 175 -5.26 -5.06 8.08
CA ALA A 175 -6.70 -4.88 8.17
C ALA A 175 -6.99 -3.38 8.26
N TYR A 176 -7.95 -2.91 7.47
CA TYR A 176 -8.30 -1.50 7.35
C TYR A 176 -9.81 -1.30 7.46
N GLY A 177 -10.22 -0.25 8.14
CA GLY A 177 -11.59 0.25 8.15
C GLY A 177 -11.59 1.78 8.18
N GLY A 178 -12.47 2.38 7.39
CA GLY A 178 -12.54 3.84 7.29
C GLY A 178 -13.84 4.36 6.71
N CYS A 179 -14.00 5.67 6.82
CA CYS A 179 -15.08 6.42 6.21
C CYS A 179 -14.49 7.43 5.22
N GLY A 180 -15.20 7.65 4.14
CA GLY A 180 -14.78 8.59 3.12
C GLY A 180 -15.95 9.40 2.59
N TRP A 181 -15.59 10.40 1.82
CA TRP A 181 -16.52 11.24 1.09
C TRP A 181 -16.05 11.39 -0.35
N GLN A 182 -16.87 10.97 -1.28
CA GLN A 182 -16.68 11.32 -2.68
C GLN A 182 -17.17 12.77 -2.86
N LEU A 183 -16.23 13.71 -2.96
CA LEU A 183 -16.52 15.14 -3.04
C LEU A 183 -17.10 15.52 -4.40
N THR A 184 -16.48 14.98 -5.45
CA THR A 184 -16.90 15.14 -6.84
C THR A 184 -16.72 13.80 -7.58
N LYS A 185 -17.10 13.70 -8.85
CA LYS A 185 -16.77 12.51 -9.66
C LYS A 185 -15.25 12.26 -9.76
N ALA A 186 -14.46 13.33 -9.66
CA ALA A 186 -13.01 13.29 -9.81
C ALA A 186 -12.22 13.29 -8.49
N ALA A 187 -12.81 13.64 -7.36
CA ALA A 187 -12.07 13.82 -6.11
C ALA A 187 -12.81 13.20 -4.91
N GLY A 188 -12.05 12.56 -4.05
CA GLY A 188 -12.55 11.98 -2.79
C GLY A 188 -11.50 12.03 -1.68
N ILE A 189 -11.97 12.00 -0.45
CA ILE A 189 -11.16 11.93 0.77
C ILE A 189 -11.59 10.73 1.60
N GLU A 190 -10.67 10.05 2.23
CA GLU A 190 -10.94 8.91 3.10
C GLU A 190 -10.04 8.96 4.33
N LEU A 191 -10.63 8.84 5.51
CA LEU A 191 -9.93 8.71 6.78
C LEU A 191 -10.25 7.34 7.37
N GLY A 192 -9.21 6.63 7.80
CA GLY A 192 -9.41 5.31 8.37
C GLY A 192 -8.31 4.88 9.32
N TYR A 193 -8.58 3.75 9.93
CA TYR A 193 -7.66 3.05 10.81
C TYR A 193 -7.13 1.81 10.10
N LEU A 194 -5.81 1.65 10.10
CA LEU A 194 -5.10 0.50 9.56
C LEU A 194 -4.35 -0.20 10.68
N GLN A 195 -4.67 -1.44 10.92
CA GLN A 195 -3.85 -2.35 11.70
C GLN A 195 -2.92 -3.13 10.78
N GLN A 196 -1.64 -3.11 11.09
CA GLN A 196 -0.61 -3.79 10.33
C GLN A 196 0.20 -4.70 11.25
N ILE A 197 0.43 -5.93 10.81
CA ILE A 197 1.34 -6.88 11.45
C ILE A 197 2.46 -7.16 10.47
N ASN A 198 3.69 -6.81 10.84
CA ASN A 198 4.91 -7.04 10.06
C ASN A 198 5.76 -8.09 10.74
N GLN A 199 6.18 -9.11 10.01
CA GLN A 199 7.25 -10.00 10.46
C GLN A 199 8.60 -9.36 10.16
N GLN A 200 9.51 -9.38 11.12
CA GLN A 200 10.87 -8.91 10.95
C GLN A 200 11.72 -9.94 10.21
N SER A 201 12.84 -9.51 9.63
CA SER A 201 13.74 -10.36 8.84
C SER A 201 14.27 -11.60 9.58
N ASN A 202 14.30 -11.58 10.91
CA ASN A 202 14.69 -12.74 11.72
C ASN A 202 13.60 -13.84 11.81
N GLY A 203 12.38 -13.58 11.30
CA GLY A 203 11.27 -14.53 11.29
C GLY A 203 10.58 -14.75 12.64
N THR A 204 11.06 -14.15 13.75
CA THR A 204 10.54 -14.37 15.11
C THR A 204 9.97 -13.14 15.77
N ASN A 205 10.39 -11.96 15.35
CA ASN A 205 9.90 -10.70 15.85
C ASN A 205 8.79 -10.14 14.95
N PHE A 206 7.78 -9.54 15.57
CA PHE A 206 6.66 -8.92 14.88
C PHE A 206 6.46 -7.49 15.38
N GLU A 207 6.05 -6.62 14.46
CA GLU A 207 5.52 -5.31 14.79
C GLU A 207 4.02 -5.27 14.53
N ARG A 208 3.28 -4.77 15.52
CA ARG A 208 1.87 -4.41 15.37
C ARG A 208 1.79 -2.89 15.29
N ASN A 209 1.42 -2.40 14.12
CA ASN A 209 1.33 -0.97 13.86
C ASN A 209 -0.13 -0.54 13.81
N HIS A 210 -0.46 0.45 14.62
CA HIS A 210 -1.74 1.14 14.68
C HIS A 210 -1.60 2.43 13.89
N THR A 211 -2.27 2.55 12.77
CA THR A 211 -2.05 3.65 11.84
C THR A 211 -3.34 4.42 11.57
N ALA A 212 -3.35 5.72 11.84
CA ALA A 212 -4.33 6.61 11.26
C ALA A 212 -3.89 6.94 9.82
N GLN A 213 -4.77 6.72 8.85
CA GLN A 213 -4.48 6.93 7.44
C GLN A 213 -5.47 7.92 6.83
N LEU A 214 -4.93 8.98 6.24
CA LEU A 214 -5.66 9.94 5.43
C LEU A 214 -5.30 9.69 3.97
N THR A 215 -6.31 9.59 3.11
CA THR A 215 -6.14 9.32 1.68
C THR A 215 -6.91 10.34 0.86
N PHE A 216 -6.24 10.96 -0.10
CA PHE A 216 -6.84 11.78 -1.15
C PHE A 216 -6.82 10.98 -2.45
N ASN A 217 -7.98 10.88 -3.10
CA ASN A 217 -8.13 10.24 -4.40
C ASN A 217 -8.49 11.31 -5.43
N ILE A 218 -7.72 11.41 -6.49
CA ILE A 218 -7.90 12.37 -7.58
C ILE A 218 -7.95 11.58 -8.88
N ASN A 219 -9.12 11.54 -9.50
CA ASN A 219 -9.35 10.80 -10.73
C ASN A 219 -9.87 11.78 -11.81
N PRO A 220 -9.02 12.68 -12.31
CA PRO A 220 -9.41 13.58 -13.38
C PRO A 220 -9.74 12.76 -14.63
N ASN A 221 -10.84 13.08 -15.26
CA ASN A 221 -11.30 12.41 -16.50
C ASN A 221 -10.41 12.80 -17.68
#